data_c16e86ffa711b675a20b098632c8d0f4
#
_entry.id   c16e86ffa711b675a20b098632c8d0f4
#
_cell.length_a   1.000
_cell.length_b   1.000
_cell.length_c   1.000
_cell.angle_alpha   90.00
_cell.angle_beta   90.00
_cell.angle_gamma   90.00
#
_symmetry.space_group_name_H-M   'P 1'
#
loop_
_entity.id
_entity.type
_entity.pdbx_description
1 polymer ?
#
loop_
_entity_poly.entity_id
_entity_poly.type
_entity_poly.pdbx_seq_one_letter_code
_entity_poly.pdbx_strand_id
1 'polypeptide(L)'
;MNRLKKLKKIRLHREGTSILIVRALLLIGINALLCWGIECKIPFYIFATASIVVYLLMVNFFRCPIRLFEHDTEKIVVAPADGRIVVIEEVDEHEYFHDRRLMISIFMSIVNVHANWYPVDGVVKHVDHHNGKFMKAWLPKASTENERSMVVIETPEGHTVMARQIAGAI
;
A
#
# COMPACT_ATOMS: atom_id res chain seq x y z
N MET A 1 -22.43 1.57 -21.37
CA MET A 1 -22.84 2.20 -20.08
C MET A 1 -22.77 1.26 -18.85
N ASN A 2 -22.52 -0.04 -18.99
CA ASN A 2 -22.50 -0.99 -17.86
C ASN A 2 -21.12 -1.33 -17.27
N ARG A 3 -20.02 -0.97 -17.92
CA ARG A 3 -18.66 -1.22 -17.39
C ARG A 3 -18.31 -0.31 -16.21
N LEU A 4 -18.65 0.96 -16.29
CA LEU A 4 -18.32 1.97 -15.26
C LEU A 4 -19.02 1.72 -13.92
N LYS A 5 -20.23 1.15 -13.90
CA LYS A 5 -20.92 0.80 -12.64
C LYS A 5 -20.29 -0.38 -11.89
N LYS A 6 -19.59 -1.31 -12.60
CA LYS A 6 -18.85 -2.41 -11.96
C LYS A 6 -17.57 -1.97 -11.30
N LEU A 7 -17.02 -0.81 -11.68
CA LEU A 7 -15.70 -0.31 -11.27
C LEU A 7 -15.69 0.43 -9.94
N LYS A 8 -16.85 0.82 -9.42
CA LYS A 8 -16.98 1.43 -8.08
C LYS A 8 -17.02 0.45 -6.93
N LYS A 9 -16.84 -0.86 -7.16
CA LYS A 9 -16.75 -1.85 -6.06
C LYS A 9 -15.41 -1.69 -5.34
N ILE A 10 -15.46 -1.15 -4.15
CA ILE A 10 -14.38 -1.26 -3.18
C ILE A 10 -14.24 -2.75 -2.86
N ARG A 11 -13.08 -3.32 -3.15
CA ARG A 11 -12.73 -4.70 -2.79
C ARG A 11 -11.75 -4.65 -1.63
N LEU A 12 -11.80 -5.65 -0.78
CA LEU A 12 -10.73 -5.90 0.17
C LEU A 12 -9.64 -6.72 -0.51
N HIS A 13 -8.39 -6.42 -0.22
CA HIS A 13 -7.27 -7.20 -0.70
C HIS A 13 -7.32 -8.60 -0.09
N ARG A 14 -6.98 -9.62 -0.87
CA ARG A 14 -7.04 -11.03 -0.45
C ARG A 14 -6.27 -11.27 0.85
N GLU A 15 -5.06 -10.75 0.94
CA GLU A 15 -4.19 -10.91 2.11
C GLU A 15 -4.77 -10.24 3.37
N GLY A 16 -5.54 -9.16 3.21
CA GLY A 16 -6.21 -8.49 4.33
C GLY A 16 -7.39 -9.27 4.89
N THR A 17 -8.02 -10.13 4.11
CA THR A 17 -9.26 -10.80 4.54
C THR A 17 -9.05 -11.68 5.76
N SER A 18 -8.03 -12.52 5.77
CA SER A 18 -7.70 -13.40 6.91
C SER A 18 -7.34 -12.59 8.16
N ILE A 19 -6.53 -11.54 7.97
CA ILE A 19 -6.12 -10.64 9.06
C ILE A 19 -7.35 -9.96 9.67
N LEU A 20 -8.25 -9.43 8.84
CA LEU A 20 -9.45 -8.75 9.31
C LEU A 20 -10.40 -9.71 10.07
N ILE A 21 -10.58 -10.94 9.59
CA ILE A 21 -11.41 -11.94 10.28
C ILE A 21 -10.81 -12.27 11.66
N VAL A 22 -9.52 -12.60 11.73
CA VAL A 22 -8.86 -12.92 13.00
C VAL A 22 -8.93 -11.76 13.98
N ARG A 23 -8.67 -10.54 13.52
CA ARG A 23 -8.76 -9.34 14.37
C ARG A 23 -10.18 -9.04 14.83
N ALA A 24 -11.19 -9.24 13.97
CA ALA A 24 -12.59 -9.09 14.37
C ALA A 24 -12.95 -10.07 15.49
N LEU A 25 -12.60 -11.36 15.34
CA LEU A 25 -12.87 -12.37 16.38
C LEU A 25 -12.17 -12.05 17.70
N LEU A 26 -10.91 -11.61 17.66
CA LEU A 26 -10.18 -11.18 18.85
C LEU A 26 -10.84 -9.98 19.54
N LEU A 27 -11.20 -8.95 18.79
CA LEU A 27 -11.86 -7.76 19.34
C LEU A 27 -13.24 -8.10 19.92
N ILE A 28 -14.01 -8.95 19.25
CA ILE A 28 -15.31 -9.42 19.77
C ILE A 28 -15.11 -10.19 21.09
N GLY A 29 -14.15 -11.12 21.15
CA GLY A 29 -13.85 -11.89 22.35
C GLY A 29 -13.45 -11.01 23.53
N ILE A 30 -12.55 -10.05 23.32
CA ILE A 30 -12.12 -9.11 24.37
C ILE A 30 -13.29 -8.25 24.84
N ASN A 31 -14.09 -7.71 23.91
CA ASN A 31 -15.27 -6.92 24.27
C ASN A 31 -16.31 -7.74 25.05
N ALA A 32 -16.53 -9.00 24.69
CA ALA A 32 -17.43 -9.90 25.43
C ALA A 32 -16.93 -10.15 26.87
N LEU A 33 -15.64 -10.41 27.04
CA LEU A 33 -15.03 -10.58 28.37
C LEU A 33 -15.14 -9.32 29.22
N LEU A 34 -14.89 -8.14 28.65
CA LEU A 34 -15.04 -6.86 29.35
C LEU A 34 -16.51 -6.59 29.75
N CYS A 35 -17.44 -6.90 28.86
CA CYS A 35 -18.86 -6.74 29.11
C CYS A 35 -19.35 -7.64 30.26
N TRP A 36 -18.83 -8.87 30.33
CA TRP A 36 -19.22 -9.83 31.36
C TRP A 36 -18.48 -9.63 32.68
N GLY A 37 -17.16 -9.37 32.64
CA GLY A 37 -16.29 -9.36 33.82
C GLY A 37 -16.26 -8.04 34.60
N ILE A 38 -16.77 -6.93 34.06
CA ILE A 38 -16.69 -5.61 34.69
C ILE A 38 -18.09 -5.09 35.01
N GLU A 39 -18.34 -4.79 36.29
CA GLU A 39 -19.62 -4.25 36.76
C GLU A 39 -19.86 -2.83 36.21
N CYS A 40 -18.84 -1.95 36.29
CA CYS A 40 -18.91 -0.61 35.73
C CYS A 40 -18.78 -0.69 34.22
N LYS A 41 -19.79 -0.31 33.44
CA LYS A 41 -19.83 -0.43 31.99
C LYS A 41 -19.08 0.69 31.22
N ILE A 42 -18.61 1.73 31.90
CA ILE A 42 -17.89 2.84 31.26
C ILE A 42 -16.62 2.37 30.54
N PRO A 43 -15.71 1.57 31.15
CA PRO A 43 -14.53 1.05 30.43
C PRO A 43 -14.88 0.19 29.21
N PHE A 44 -15.96 -0.60 29.31
CA PHE A 44 -16.45 -1.39 28.18
C PHE A 44 -16.85 -0.50 26.99
N TYR A 45 -17.64 0.56 27.21
CA TYR A 45 -18.05 1.43 26.11
C TYR A 45 -16.88 2.17 25.47
N ILE A 46 -15.91 2.63 26.28
CA ILE A 46 -14.68 3.27 25.75
C ILE A 46 -13.91 2.29 24.87
N PHE A 47 -13.68 1.07 25.36
CA PHE A 47 -12.93 0.06 24.63
C PHE A 47 -13.67 -0.41 23.38
N ALA A 48 -14.99 -0.59 23.44
CA ALA A 48 -15.81 -0.99 22.30
C ALA A 48 -15.75 0.08 21.19
N THR A 49 -15.87 1.36 21.55
CA THR A 49 -15.76 2.46 20.60
C THR A 49 -14.37 2.49 19.95
N ALA A 50 -13.31 2.39 20.76
CA ALA A 50 -11.93 2.33 20.25
C ALA A 50 -11.72 1.11 19.32
N SER A 51 -12.26 -0.06 19.67
CA SER A 51 -12.21 -1.28 18.86
C SER A 51 -12.85 -1.08 17.48
N ILE A 52 -14.02 -0.43 17.43
CA ILE A 52 -14.71 -0.12 16.18
C ILE A 52 -13.85 0.82 15.31
N VAL A 53 -13.32 1.89 15.89
CA VAL A 53 -12.49 2.85 15.17
C VAL A 53 -11.24 2.17 14.58
N VAL A 54 -10.52 1.40 15.40
CA VAL A 54 -9.33 0.66 14.96
C VAL A 54 -9.70 -0.34 13.86
N TYR A 55 -10.78 -1.08 14.01
CA TYR A 55 -11.22 -2.04 13.00
C TYR A 55 -11.58 -1.36 11.67
N LEU A 56 -12.27 -0.22 11.70
CA LEU A 56 -12.59 0.55 10.50
C LEU A 56 -11.33 1.10 9.81
N LEU A 57 -10.32 1.53 10.57
CA LEU A 57 -9.01 1.93 10.02
C LEU A 57 -8.31 0.74 9.33
N MET A 58 -8.35 -0.46 9.91
CA MET A 58 -7.80 -1.66 9.28
C MET A 58 -8.54 -2.02 8.00
N VAL A 59 -9.89 -1.95 7.98
CA VAL A 59 -10.68 -2.17 6.75
C VAL A 59 -10.32 -1.14 5.69
N ASN A 60 -10.16 0.13 6.08
CA ASN A 60 -9.72 1.19 5.18
C ASN A 60 -8.33 0.92 4.59
N PHE A 61 -7.39 0.43 5.40
CA PHE A 61 -6.02 0.09 4.97
C PHE A 61 -6.02 -1.03 3.91
N PHE A 62 -6.79 -2.09 4.12
CA PHE A 62 -6.86 -3.23 3.20
C PHE A 62 -7.82 -3.03 2.01
N ARG A 63 -8.40 -1.84 1.84
CA ARG A 63 -9.23 -1.57 0.68
C ARG A 63 -8.38 -1.57 -0.60
N CYS A 64 -8.87 -2.23 -1.63
CA CYS A 64 -8.23 -2.30 -2.94
C CYS A 64 -9.26 -1.95 -4.02
N PRO A 65 -9.48 -0.66 -4.30
CA PRO A 65 -10.41 -0.25 -5.36
C PRO A 65 -9.82 -0.61 -6.73
N ILE A 66 -10.68 -0.93 -7.68
CA ILE A 66 -10.26 -1.08 -9.06
C ILE A 66 -9.98 0.32 -9.60
N ARG A 67 -8.74 0.56 -10.02
CA ARG A 67 -8.31 1.78 -10.69
C ARG A 67 -8.27 1.54 -12.19
N LEU A 68 -8.88 2.42 -12.96
CA LEU A 68 -8.74 2.47 -14.40
C LEU A 68 -8.28 3.86 -14.79
N PHE A 69 -7.28 3.90 -15.61
CA PHE A 69 -6.84 5.12 -16.27
C PHE A 69 -7.59 5.23 -17.60
N GLU A 70 -8.33 6.31 -17.81
CA GLU A 70 -9.26 6.47 -18.95
C GLU A 70 -8.60 7.16 -20.16
N HIS A 71 -7.32 7.55 -20.04
CA HIS A 71 -6.57 8.21 -21.10
C HIS A 71 -5.59 7.25 -21.75
N ASP A 72 -5.06 7.69 -22.90
CA ASP A 72 -4.01 6.97 -23.60
C ASP A 72 -2.78 6.80 -22.70
N THR A 73 -2.27 5.57 -22.60
CA THR A 73 -1.14 5.20 -21.74
C THR A 73 0.17 5.11 -22.51
N GLU A 74 0.19 5.26 -23.83
CA GLU A 74 1.37 4.98 -24.67
C GLU A 74 2.59 5.86 -24.33
N LYS A 75 2.38 7.08 -23.80
CA LYS A 75 3.47 8.04 -23.54
C LYS A 75 3.51 8.58 -22.13
N ILE A 76 2.87 7.91 -21.21
CA ILE A 76 2.78 8.39 -19.83
C ILE A 76 3.13 7.29 -18.82
N VAL A 77 3.67 7.71 -17.69
CA VAL A 77 3.88 6.87 -16.52
C VAL A 77 2.83 7.25 -15.50
N VAL A 78 1.95 6.31 -15.16
CA VAL A 78 0.88 6.53 -14.17
C VAL A 78 1.45 6.31 -12.77
N ALA A 79 1.03 7.15 -11.80
CA ALA A 79 1.45 6.97 -10.42
C ALA A 79 1.05 5.56 -9.92
N PRO A 80 2.00 4.75 -9.43
CA PRO A 80 1.74 3.37 -9.02
C PRO A 80 0.98 3.26 -7.70
N ALA A 81 0.82 4.36 -6.96
CA ALA A 81 0.20 4.36 -5.64
C ALA A 81 -0.55 5.66 -5.36
N ASP A 82 -1.53 5.60 -4.48
CA ASP A 82 -2.12 6.80 -3.87
C ASP A 82 -1.15 7.37 -2.82
N GLY A 83 -0.80 8.65 -2.93
CA GLY A 83 0.12 9.25 -1.98
C GLY A 83 0.47 10.69 -2.31
N ARG A 84 1.51 11.19 -1.63
CA ARG A 84 2.07 12.52 -1.87
C ARG A 84 3.49 12.38 -2.44
N ILE A 85 3.77 13.04 -3.54
CA ILE A 85 5.14 13.16 -4.05
C ILE A 85 5.96 13.94 -3.04
N VAL A 86 7.07 13.37 -2.59
CA VAL A 86 7.98 13.95 -1.59
C VAL A 86 9.35 14.25 -2.16
N VAL A 87 9.77 13.56 -3.22
CA VAL A 87 11.05 13.77 -3.89
C VAL A 87 10.85 13.64 -5.40
N ILE A 88 11.49 14.52 -6.17
CA ILE A 88 11.71 14.41 -7.61
C ILE A 88 13.15 14.83 -7.83
N GLU A 89 14.03 13.89 -8.16
CA GLU A 89 15.44 14.15 -8.38
C GLU A 89 16.08 13.17 -9.35
N GLU A 90 17.19 13.54 -9.94
CA GLU A 90 18.01 12.61 -10.70
C GLU A 90 19.00 11.91 -9.77
N VAL A 91 19.03 10.59 -9.82
CA VAL A 91 19.90 9.75 -9.00
C VAL A 91 20.69 8.77 -9.86
N ASP A 92 21.87 8.40 -9.39
CA ASP A 92 22.59 7.26 -9.94
C ASP A 92 21.97 5.97 -9.42
N GLU A 93 21.34 5.22 -10.31
CA GLU A 93 20.71 3.94 -9.95
C GLU A 93 21.76 2.81 -10.04
N HIS A 94 22.01 2.11 -8.95
CA HIS A 94 23.11 1.14 -8.82
C HIS A 94 22.66 -0.32 -8.72
N GLU A 95 21.35 -0.58 -8.60
CA GLU A 95 20.87 -1.95 -8.37
C GLU A 95 20.58 -2.70 -9.68
N TYR A 96 20.07 -2.00 -10.69
CA TYR A 96 19.67 -2.62 -11.95
C TYR A 96 20.18 -1.88 -13.20
N PHE A 97 19.94 -0.55 -13.28
CA PHE A 97 20.26 0.21 -14.50
C PHE A 97 21.73 0.60 -14.59
N HIS A 98 22.37 0.85 -13.47
CA HIS A 98 23.76 1.35 -13.37
C HIS A 98 23.99 2.64 -14.15
N ASP A 99 22.97 3.48 -14.24
CA ASP A 99 22.98 4.76 -14.93
C ASP A 99 22.17 5.83 -14.17
N ARG A 100 22.16 7.04 -14.70
CA ARG A 100 21.43 8.16 -14.11
C ARG A 100 19.97 8.14 -14.51
N ARG A 101 19.07 8.17 -13.51
CA ARG A 101 17.61 8.08 -13.67
C ARG A 101 16.87 9.17 -12.91
N LEU A 102 15.74 9.60 -13.45
CA LEU A 102 14.80 10.44 -12.71
C LEU A 102 14.04 9.56 -11.73
N MET A 103 14.17 9.89 -10.43
CA MET A 103 13.46 9.24 -9.34
C MET A 103 12.30 10.11 -8.86
N ILE A 104 11.13 9.51 -8.72
CA ILE A 104 9.94 10.12 -8.11
C ILE A 104 9.55 9.28 -6.90
N SER A 105 9.65 9.85 -5.71
CA SER A 105 9.26 9.17 -4.46
C SER A 105 7.87 9.61 -4.02
N ILE A 106 7.02 8.63 -3.75
CA ILE A 106 5.63 8.81 -3.32
C ILE A 106 5.50 8.27 -1.90
N PHE A 107 5.19 9.15 -0.94
CA PHE A 107 4.88 8.77 0.44
C PHE A 107 3.40 8.39 0.56
N MET A 108 3.15 7.20 1.05
CA MET A 108 1.81 6.64 1.27
C MET A 108 1.49 6.67 2.77
N SER A 109 0.49 7.46 3.14
CA SER A 109 -0.03 7.52 4.52
C SER A 109 -0.92 6.31 4.82
N ILE A 110 -1.03 5.89 6.07
CA ILE A 110 -1.88 4.78 6.52
C ILE A 110 -3.36 4.93 6.16
N VAL A 111 -3.82 6.16 5.89
CA VAL A 111 -5.20 6.43 5.46
C VAL A 111 -5.39 6.37 3.94
N ASN A 112 -4.29 6.34 3.17
CA ASN A 112 -4.33 6.12 1.73
C ASN A 112 -4.67 4.66 1.39
N VAL A 113 -4.97 4.40 0.14
CA VAL A 113 -5.08 3.02 -0.36
C VAL A 113 -3.69 2.40 -0.37
N HIS A 114 -3.48 1.32 0.42
CA HIS A 114 -2.21 0.59 0.48
C HIS A 114 -2.18 -0.53 -0.56
N ALA A 115 -2.33 -0.15 -1.83
CA ALA A 115 -2.19 -1.05 -2.97
C ALA A 115 -1.38 -0.34 -4.05
N ASN A 116 -0.55 -1.11 -4.75
CA ASN A 116 0.25 -0.62 -5.84
C ASN A 116 -0.23 -1.22 -7.16
N TRP A 117 -0.07 -0.45 -8.21
CA TRP A 117 -0.38 -0.85 -9.58
C TRP A 117 0.86 -0.64 -10.47
N TYR A 118 0.92 -1.36 -11.56
CA TYR A 118 1.96 -1.16 -12.55
C TYR A 118 1.85 0.25 -13.15
N PRO A 119 2.96 1.01 -13.21
CA PRO A 119 2.95 2.40 -13.68
C PRO A 119 2.86 2.53 -15.20
N VAL A 120 3.17 1.46 -15.95
CA VAL A 120 3.17 1.40 -17.39
C VAL A 120 2.69 0.03 -17.87
N ASP A 121 2.17 -0.03 -19.08
CA ASP A 121 1.94 -1.28 -19.80
C ASP A 121 3.27 -1.79 -20.36
N GLY A 122 3.50 -3.11 -20.29
CA GLY A 122 4.76 -3.68 -20.79
C GLY A 122 5.05 -5.09 -20.28
N VAL A 123 6.29 -5.51 -20.46
CA VAL A 123 6.80 -6.81 -20.05
C VAL A 123 7.68 -6.65 -18.83
N VAL A 124 7.40 -7.42 -17.78
CA VAL A 124 8.25 -7.48 -16.58
C VAL A 124 9.58 -8.15 -16.96
N LYS A 125 10.68 -7.41 -16.84
CA LYS A 125 12.04 -7.88 -17.15
C LYS A 125 12.79 -8.37 -15.93
N HIS A 126 12.51 -7.77 -14.78
CA HIS A 126 13.20 -8.11 -13.53
C HIS A 126 12.29 -7.91 -12.34
N VAL A 127 12.41 -8.81 -11.38
CA VAL A 127 11.75 -8.72 -10.07
C VAL A 127 12.79 -9.11 -9.03
N ASP A 128 12.93 -8.29 -8.01
CA ASP A 128 13.83 -8.57 -6.90
C ASP A 128 13.20 -8.19 -5.56
N HIS A 129 13.67 -8.83 -4.49
CA HIS A 129 13.22 -8.60 -3.14
C HIS A 129 14.41 -8.61 -2.18
N HIS A 130 14.60 -7.50 -1.50
CA HIS A 130 15.64 -7.35 -0.49
C HIS A 130 15.05 -7.37 0.90
N ASN A 131 15.45 -8.34 1.70
CA ASN A 131 15.13 -8.35 3.13
C ASN A 131 15.79 -7.16 3.82
N GLY A 132 15.09 -6.56 4.76
CA GLY A 132 15.60 -5.38 5.46
C GLY A 132 14.87 -5.09 6.75
N LYS A 133 15.01 -3.86 7.23
CA LYS A 133 14.35 -3.35 8.42
C LYS A 133 12.94 -2.86 8.10
N PHE A 134 12.18 -2.56 9.15
CA PHE A 134 10.85 -1.93 9.09
C PHE A 134 10.90 -0.58 9.82
N MET A 135 11.80 0.29 9.40
CA MET A 135 11.88 1.63 9.97
C MET A 135 10.77 2.51 9.42
N LYS A 136 10.48 3.58 10.15
CA LYS A 136 9.49 4.59 9.73
C LYS A 136 9.85 5.15 8.36
N ALA A 137 8.91 5.11 7.41
CA ALA A 137 9.13 5.43 6.00
C ALA A 137 9.65 6.86 5.71
N TRP A 138 9.49 7.79 6.66
CA TRP A 138 10.00 9.16 6.51
C TRP A 138 11.45 9.36 6.98
N LEU A 139 12.11 8.30 7.48
CA LEU A 139 13.52 8.38 7.84
C LEU A 139 14.39 8.30 6.58
N PRO A 140 15.46 9.11 6.45
CA PRO A 140 16.34 9.12 5.28
C PRO A 140 16.91 7.74 4.93
N LYS A 141 17.24 6.93 5.96
CA LYS A 141 17.78 5.59 5.77
C LYS A 141 16.75 4.52 5.41
N ALA A 142 15.45 4.82 5.48
CA ALA A 142 14.41 3.85 5.17
C ALA A 142 14.49 3.36 3.71
N SER A 143 14.85 4.24 2.78
CA SER A 143 14.99 3.89 1.35
C SER A 143 16.08 2.87 1.06
N THR A 144 17.10 2.76 1.91
CA THR A 144 18.26 1.87 1.72
C THR A 144 18.28 0.67 2.66
N GLU A 145 17.79 0.82 3.90
CA GLU A 145 17.89 -0.21 4.93
C GLU A 145 16.59 -1.01 5.14
N ASN A 146 15.43 -0.49 4.70
CA ASN A 146 14.18 -1.22 4.85
C ASN A 146 14.04 -2.33 3.81
N GLU A 147 13.23 -3.32 4.19
CA GLU A 147 12.75 -4.33 3.27
C GLU A 147 12.11 -3.67 2.06
N ARG A 148 12.44 -4.15 0.87
CA ARG A 148 11.95 -3.55 -0.37
C ARG A 148 11.79 -4.58 -1.48
N SER A 149 10.81 -4.34 -2.34
CA SER A 149 10.60 -5.08 -3.57
C SER A 149 10.78 -4.16 -4.76
N MET A 150 11.32 -4.69 -5.84
CA MET A 150 11.59 -3.98 -7.08
C MET A 150 11.01 -4.73 -8.26
N VAL A 151 10.40 -4.00 -9.18
CA VAL A 151 9.92 -4.53 -10.47
C VAL A 151 10.40 -3.61 -11.58
N VAL A 152 11.03 -4.16 -12.60
CA VAL A 152 11.43 -3.43 -13.82
C VAL A 152 10.54 -3.88 -14.96
N ILE A 153 9.95 -2.91 -15.66
CA ILE A 153 9.01 -3.12 -16.76
C ILE A 153 9.57 -2.43 -18.00
N GLU A 154 9.56 -3.14 -19.11
CA GLU A 154 9.89 -2.59 -20.42
C GLU A 154 8.61 -2.35 -21.21
N THR A 155 8.41 -1.11 -21.65
CA THR A 155 7.27 -0.74 -22.50
C THR A 155 7.44 -1.28 -23.93
N PRO A 156 6.37 -1.34 -24.73
CA PRO A 156 6.47 -1.75 -26.13
C PRO A 156 7.45 -0.90 -26.95
N GLU A 157 7.65 0.37 -26.57
CA GLU A 157 8.58 1.31 -27.22
C GLU A 157 10.04 1.12 -26.76
N GLY A 158 10.33 0.17 -25.85
CA GLY A 158 11.66 -0.11 -25.35
C GLY A 158 12.11 0.78 -24.18
N HIS A 159 11.22 1.58 -23.60
CA HIS A 159 11.54 2.33 -22.39
C HIS A 159 11.44 1.42 -21.16
N THR A 160 12.35 1.61 -20.21
CA THR A 160 12.35 0.84 -18.96
C THR A 160 11.97 1.69 -17.77
N VAL A 161 11.01 1.22 -16.99
CA VAL A 161 10.53 1.86 -15.76
C VAL A 161 10.71 0.90 -14.58
N MET A 162 11.33 1.39 -13.52
CA MET A 162 11.46 0.66 -12.27
C MET A 162 10.42 1.18 -11.26
N ALA A 163 9.67 0.29 -10.66
CA ALA A 163 8.85 0.57 -9.50
C ALA A 163 9.46 -0.13 -8.28
N ARG A 164 9.81 0.65 -7.24
CA ARG A 164 10.36 0.14 -5.99
C ARG A 164 9.39 0.43 -4.86
N GLN A 165 8.96 -0.61 -4.16
CA GLN A 165 8.15 -0.50 -2.95
C GLN A 165 9.05 -0.71 -1.73
N ILE A 166 8.99 0.22 -0.79
CA ILE A 166 9.79 0.21 0.44
C ILE A 166 8.84 0.02 1.61
N ALA A 167 9.15 -0.95 2.49
CA ALA A 167 8.36 -1.21 3.68
C ALA A 167 8.45 -0.05 4.67
N GLY A 168 7.38 0.16 5.43
CA GLY A 168 7.34 1.07 6.56
C GLY A 168 7.32 0.33 7.90
N ALA A 169 7.07 1.06 8.99
CA ALA A 169 6.99 0.51 10.34
C ALA A 169 5.58 -0.05 10.68
N ILE A 170 4.65 0.01 9.74
CA ILE A 170 3.25 -0.43 9.91
C ILE A 170 2.89 -1.34 8.76
#